data_4df5f23c3caae63c91902066ded45b33
#
_entry.id   4df5f23c3caae63c91902066ded45b33
#
_cell.length_a   1.000
_cell.length_b   1.000
_cell.length_c   1.000
_cell.angle_alpha   90.00
_cell.angle_beta   90.00
_cell.angle_gamma   90.00
#
_symmetry.space_group_name_H-M   'P 1'
#
loop_
_entity.id
_entity.type
_entity.pdbx_description
1 polymer ?
#
loop_
_entity_poly.entity_id
_entity_poly.type
_entity_poly.pdbx_seq_one_letter_code
_entity_poly.pdbx_strand_id
1 'polypeptide(L)'
;MNTSGYCKTPRCHTKNHWTECTQPQCPGCIPARTTHGNLCNHHYNLLTTLLSPNAHSIEETYEWLLHNLGQHLHTTNTNPPITGTRTPQTPLNLTAHDLADTITTTIAAWANLLHQHLHTNHPTHNIYENLATLTRHIDTITTLDWCPDMLDELHHLNNQALTAFPIDDHPRHCDGIPCRTCNLPDLWIDPGDENVTCHTCTATYTPSQYRGWIKSLWNTWNQDNKQ
;
A
#
# COMPACT_ATOMS: atom_id res chain seq x y z
N MET A 1 3.38 -33.37 14.90
CA MET A 1 4.00 -33.30 13.54
C MET A 1 5.14 -32.29 13.61
N ASN A 2 6.31 -32.62 13.10
CA ASN A 2 7.46 -31.71 13.13
C ASN A 2 7.28 -30.67 12.01
N THR A 3 6.86 -29.44 12.36
CA THR A 3 6.57 -28.35 11.40
C THR A 3 7.81 -27.55 11.00
N SER A 4 9.00 -27.98 11.42
CA SER A 4 10.24 -27.33 11.02
C SER A 4 10.45 -27.46 9.51
N GLY A 5 10.61 -26.32 8.83
CA GLY A 5 10.79 -26.24 7.37
C GLY A 5 9.52 -25.92 6.58
N TYR A 6 8.40 -25.63 7.23
CA TYR A 6 7.18 -25.13 6.60
C TYR A 6 6.86 -23.69 7.01
N CYS A 7 6.28 -22.95 6.09
CA CYS A 7 5.84 -21.57 6.32
C CYS A 7 4.85 -21.52 7.49
N LYS A 8 5.12 -20.64 8.46
CA LYS A 8 4.28 -20.49 9.65
C LYS A 8 3.14 -19.51 9.48
N THR A 9 3.04 -18.83 8.33
CA THR A 9 1.97 -17.85 8.07
C THR A 9 0.60 -18.54 8.09
N PRO A 10 -0.41 -17.98 8.78
CA PRO A 10 -1.77 -18.48 8.73
C PRO A 10 -2.26 -18.60 7.28
N ARG A 11 -3.01 -19.68 6.99
CA ARG A 11 -3.57 -19.93 5.63
C ARG A 11 -2.54 -20.09 4.52
N CYS A 12 -1.25 -20.30 4.84
CA CYS A 12 -0.25 -20.68 3.85
C CYS A 12 -0.50 -22.13 3.42
N HIS A 13 -1.12 -22.31 2.25
CA HIS A 13 -1.42 -23.63 1.72
C HIS A 13 -0.81 -23.79 0.33
N THR A 14 -0.26 -24.99 0.09
CA THR A 14 -0.04 -25.47 -1.27
C THR A 14 -1.30 -26.21 -1.74
N LYS A 15 -1.40 -26.52 -3.03
CA LYS A 15 -2.49 -27.40 -3.54
C LYS A 15 -2.34 -28.85 -3.11
N ASN A 16 -1.27 -29.19 -2.37
CA ASN A 16 -0.98 -30.54 -1.91
C ASN A 16 -1.68 -30.84 -0.60
N HIS A 17 -1.91 -32.13 -0.36
CA HIS A 17 -2.60 -32.63 0.84
C HIS A 17 -1.70 -33.61 1.62
N TRP A 18 -1.86 -33.59 2.95
CA TRP A 18 -1.31 -34.67 3.79
C TRP A 18 -2.01 -35.98 3.41
N THR A 19 -1.31 -37.10 3.55
CA THR A 19 -1.85 -38.46 3.28
C THR A 19 -3.10 -38.76 4.10
N GLU A 20 -3.25 -38.12 5.24
CA GLU A 20 -4.35 -38.30 6.20
C GLU A 20 -5.49 -37.30 5.98
N CYS A 21 -5.44 -36.49 4.91
CA CYS A 21 -6.48 -35.49 4.63
C CYS A 21 -7.77 -36.17 4.17
N THR A 22 -8.81 -36.07 5.02
CA THR A 22 -10.14 -36.66 4.74
C THR A 22 -11.20 -35.64 4.31
N GLN A 23 -10.83 -34.35 4.22
CA GLN A 23 -11.78 -33.28 3.85
C GLN A 23 -12.00 -33.25 2.33
N PRO A 24 -13.23 -33.52 1.84
CA PRO A 24 -13.51 -33.64 0.40
C PRO A 24 -13.36 -32.34 -0.40
N GLN A 25 -13.39 -31.16 0.26
CA GLN A 25 -13.25 -29.83 -0.35
C GLN A 25 -12.06 -29.04 0.21
N CYS A 26 -11.00 -29.75 0.67
CA CYS A 26 -9.82 -29.10 1.18
C CYS A 26 -9.09 -28.36 0.04
N PRO A 27 -8.81 -27.05 0.18
CA PRO A 27 -8.08 -26.28 -0.84
C PRO A 27 -6.59 -26.64 -0.92
N GLY A 28 -6.13 -27.53 -0.03
CA GLY A 28 -4.76 -27.90 0.23
C GLY A 28 -4.46 -27.72 1.71
N CYS A 29 -3.73 -28.63 2.31
CA CYS A 29 -3.43 -28.60 3.76
C CYS A 29 -1.94 -28.62 4.09
N ILE A 30 -1.07 -28.78 3.09
CA ILE A 30 0.37 -28.72 3.29
C ILE A 30 0.85 -27.28 3.07
N PRO A 31 1.41 -26.60 4.09
CA PRO A 31 2.02 -25.31 3.91
C PRO A 31 3.21 -25.35 2.94
N ALA A 32 3.53 -24.24 2.31
CA ALA A 32 4.72 -24.14 1.49
C ALA A 32 5.98 -24.27 2.36
N ARG A 33 7.07 -24.79 1.77
CA ARG A 33 8.36 -24.86 2.47
C ARG A 33 8.90 -23.46 2.72
N THR A 34 9.55 -23.28 3.86
CA THR A 34 10.25 -22.03 4.17
C THR A 34 11.47 -21.87 3.27
N THR A 35 11.69 -20.64 2.83
CA THR A 35 12.88 -20.20 2.09
C THR A 35 13.58 -19.05 2.78
N HIS A 36 12.84 -18.29 3.60
CA HIS A 36 13.30 -17.12 4.34
C HIS A 36 12.82 -17.24 5.80
N GLY A 37 13.65 -17.79 6.69
CA GLY A 37 13.32 -17.98 8.10
C GLY A 37 12.02 -18.76 8.32
N ASN A 38 10.99 -18.10 8.81
CA ASN A 38 9.64 -18.66 9.05
C ASN A 38 8.69 -18.54 7.85
N LEU A 39 9.12 -17.90 6.75
CA LEU A 39 8.28 -17.59 5.58
C LEU A 39 8.69 -18.41 4.34
N CYS A 40 7.72 -18.72 3.50
CA CYS A 40 7.98 -19.16 2.11
C CYS A 40 8.24 -17.93 1.21
N ASN A 41 8.75 -18.16 0.00
CA ASN A 41 9.08 -17.09 -0.95
C ASN A 41 7.90 -16.15 -1.24
N HIS A 42 6.68 -16.69 -1.35
CA HIS A 42 5.48 -15.87 -1.58
C HIS A 42 5.23 -14.88 -0.43
N HIS A 43 5.26 -15.38 0.82
CA HIS A 43 5.00 -14.53 2.00
C HIS A 43 6.16 -13.59 2.31
N TYR A 44 7.40 -13.97 1.99
CA TYR A 44 8.54 -13.05 2.03
C TYR A 44 8.38 -11.88 1.06
N ASN A 45 8.01 -12.17 -0.19
CA ASN A 45 7.76 -11.12 -1.18
C ASN A 45 6.59 -10.22 -0.78
N LEU A 46 5.51 -10.79 -0.22
CA LEU A 46 4.39 -10.01 0.30
C LEU A 46 4.84 -9.08 1.43
N LEU A 47 5.60 -9.59 2.40
CA LEU A 47 6.14 -8.77 3.49
C LEU A 47 7.04 -7.64 2.95
N THR A 48 7.90 -7.96 1.99
CA THR A 48 8.76 -6.96 1.34
C THR A 48 7.94 -5.89 0.62
N THR A 49 6.89 -6.28 -0.09
CA THR A 49 5.99 -5.33 -0.77
C THR A 49 5.28 -4.42 0.23
N LEU A 50 4.79 -4.95 1.34
CA LEU A 50 4.08 -4.16 2.36
C LEU A 50 4.99 -3.16 3.08
N LEU A 51 6.26 -3.51 3.33
CA LEU A 51 7.19 -2.68 4.10
C LEU A 51 8.03 -1.73 3.23
N SER A 52 8.28 -2.04 1.96
CA SER A 52 9.11 -1.20 1.09
C SER A 52 8.29 -0.07 0.46
N PRO A 53 8.88 1.11 0.22
CA PRO A 53 8.18 2.24 -0.41
C PRO A 53 7.92 1.95 -1.89
N ASN A 54 6.81 1.36 -2.19
CA ASN A 54 6.35 1.01 -3.54
C ASN A 54 4.82 1.01 -3.62
N ALA A 55 4.29 0.82 -4.82
CA ALA A 55 2.85 0.67 -5.04
C ALA A 55 2.28 -0.49 -4.18
N HIS A 56 1.15 -0.24 -3.52
CA HIS A 56 0.46 -1.14 -2.60
C HIS A 56 1.19 -1.40 -1.26
N SER A 57 2.17 -0.56 -0.90
CA SER A 57 2.82 -0.60 0.41
C SER A 57 1.94 0.03 1.51
N ILE A 58 2.29 -0.24 2.76
CA ILE A 58 1.68 0.42 3.93
C ILE A 58 1.92 1.93 3.89
N GLU A 59 3.11 2.38 3.41
CA GLU A 59 3.44 3.80 3.29
C GLU A 59 2.50 4.50 2.32
N GLU A 60 2.34 3.97 1.09
CA GLU A 60 1.41 4.52 0.10
C GLU A 60 -0.03 4.54 0.61
N THR A 61 -0.48 3.44 1.22
CA THR A 61 -1.82 3.34 1.80
C THR A 61 -2.05 4.39 2.90
N TYR A 62 -1.05 4.60 3.76
CA TYR A 62 -1.10 5.61 4.82
C TYR A 62 -1.18 7.03 4.25
N GLU A 63 -0.33 7.38 3.28
CA GLU A 63 -0.35 8.69 2.60
C GLU A 63 -1.70 8.96 1.94
N TRP A 64 -2.26 7.93 1.33
CA TRP A 64 -3.59 8.01 0.76
C TRP A 64 -4.69 8.27 1.80
N LEU A 65 -4.66 7.59 2.93
CA LEU A 65 -5.60 7.87 4.01
C LEU A 65 -5.48 9.32 4.48
N LEU A 66 -4.24 9.84 4.61
CA LEU A 66 -4.01 11.24 4.96
C LEU A 66 -4.58 12.21 3.91
N HIS A 67 -4.43 11.90 2.62
CA HIS A 67 -5.02 12.68 1.54
C HIS A 67 -6.55 12.70 1.63
N ASN A 68 -7.16 11.57 1.96
CA ASN A 68 -8.62 11.46 2.12
C ASN A 68 -9.18 12.12 3.40
N LEU A 69 -8.33 12.46 4.37
CA LEU A 69 -8.76 13.18 5.57
C LEU A 69 -9.39 14.54 5.24
N GLY A 70 -8.84 15.24 4.25
CA GLY A 70 -9.29 16.58 3.82
C GLY A 70 -10.41 16.55 2.77
N GLN A 71 -10.70 15.39 2.19
CA GLN A 71 -11.75 15.28 1.20
C GLN A 71 -13.10 15.12 1.89
N HIS A 72 -13.95 16.13 1.77
CA HIS A 72 -15.35 15.99 2.11
C HIS A 72 -15.94 14.87 1.24
N LEU A 73 -16.55 13.88 1.87
CA LEU A 73 -17.44 12.96 1.17
C LEU A 73 -18.47 13.84 0.45
N HIS A 74 -18.27 14.07 -0.82
CA HIS A 74 -19.32 14.57 -1.71
C HIS A 74 -20.37 13.46 -1.80
N THR A 75 -21.17 13.33 -0.73
CA THR A 75 -22.43 12.64 -0.89
C THR A 75 -23.21 13.47 -1.91
N THR A 76 -23.38 12.90 -3.07
CA THR A 76 -24.33 13.38 -4.09
C THR A 76 -25.75 13.23 -3.52
N ASN A 77 -26.05 14.07 -2.54
CA ASN A 77 -27.38 14.19 -1.98
C ASN A 77 -28.15 15.14 -2.88
N THR A 78 -28.76 14.57 -3.93
CA THR A 78 -29.69 15.28 -4.84
C THR A 78 -31.01 15.63 -4.16
N ASN A 79 -31.11 15.59 -2.83
CA ASN A 79 -32.28 16.04 -2.10
C ASN A 79 -32.22 17.56 -1.85
N PRO A 80 -33.29 18.32 -2.15
CA PRO A 80 -33.35 19.75 -1.88
C PRO A 80 -33.18 20.00 -0.36
N PRO A 81 -32.57 21.13 0.04
CA PRO A 81 -32.27 21.41 1.44
C PRO A 81 -33.57 21.54 2.24
N ILE A 82 -33.82 20.56 3.10
CA ILE A 82 -34.81 20.71 4.16
C ILE A 82 -34.23 21.72 5.15
N THR A 83 -34.90 22.83 5.35
CA THR A 83 -34.60 23.84 6.35
C THR A 83 -34.76 23.24 7.75
N GLY A 84 -33.73 22.60 8.27
CA GLY A 84 -33.65 22.05 9.61
C GLY A 84 -32.21 22.08 10.10
N THR A 85 -32.02 22.68 11.27
CA THR A 85 -30.82 22.78 12.13
C THR A 85 -29.54 22.16 11.50
N ARG A 86 -28.68 23.00 10.95
CA ARG A 86 -27.36 22.60 10.44
C ARG A 86 -26.53 22.08 11.60
N THR A 87 -26.50 20.77 11.77
CA THR A 87 -25.41 20.13 12.51
C THR A 87 -24.13 20.45 11.74
N PRO A 88 -23.12 21.09 12.34
CA PRO A 88 -21.87 21.36 11.65
C PRO A 88 -21.33 20.02 11.14
N GLN A 89 -21.18 19.90 9.83
CA GLN A 89 -20.56 18.72 9.21
C GLN A 89 -19.14 18.66 9.75
N THR A 90 -18.79 17.53 10.34
CA THR A 90 -17.41 17.28 10.77
C THR A 90 -16.52 17.33 9.53
N PRO A 91 -15.56 18.25 9.43
CA PRO A 91 -14.78 18.45 8.19
C PRO A 91 -13.77 17.33 7.93
N LEU A 92 -13.77 16.28 8.73
CA LEU A 92 -12.81 15.16 8.68
C LEU A 92 -13.52 13.87 8.31
N ASN A 93 -12.86 13.08 7.45
CA ASN A 93 -13.26 11.69 7.21
C ASN A 93 -12.77 10.82 8.38
N LEU A 94 -13.65 10.55 9.36
CA LEU A 94 -13.31 9.81 10.57
C LEU A 94 -12.82 8.40 10.25
N THR A 95 -13.36 7.73 9.25
CA THR A 95 -12.92 6.38 8.86
C THR A 95 -11.49 6.38 8.35
N ALA A 96 -11.10 7.36 7.53
CA ALA A 96 -9.72 7.50 7.07
C ALA A 96 -8.78 7.83 8.23
N HIS A 97 -9.23 8.68 9.17
CA HIS A 97 -8.47 9.01 10.38
C HIS A 97 -8.21 7.76 11.24
N ASP A 98 -9.26 7.02 11.57
CA ASP A 98 -9.17 5.84 12.44
C ASP A 98 -8.28 4.75 11.82
N LEU A 99 -8.33 4.56 10.50
CA LEU A 99 -7.45 3.62 9.80
C LEU A 99 -6.00 4.10 9.81
N ALA A 100 -5.74 5.39 9.55
CA ALA A 100 -4.39 5.95 9.60
C ALA A 100 -3.77 5.85 10.99
N ASP A 101 -4.55 6.12 12.04
CA ASP A 101 -4.12 5.98 13.44
C ASP A 101 -3.84 4.52 13.79
N THR A 102 -4.70 3.60 13.34
CA THR A 102 -4.51 2.15 13.53
C THR A 102 -3.23 1.68 12.86
N ILE A 103 -2.97 2.09 11.62
CA ILE A 103 -1.72 1.75 10.90
C ILE A 103 -0.51 2.29 11.67
N THR A 104 -0.55 3.55 12.09
CA THR A 104 0.56 4.18 12.82
C THR A 104 0.88 3.44 14.11
N THR A 105 -0.15 3.12 14.90
CA THR A 105 -0.01 2.39 16.18
C THR A 105 0.51 0.97 15.98
N THR A 106 0.01 0.27 14.98
CA THR A 106 0.44 -1.09 14.67
C THR A 106 1.92 -1.13 14.22
N ILE A 107 2.31 -0.23 13.31
CA ILE A 107 3.71 -0.13 12.86
C ILE A 107 4.64 0.21 14.04
N ALA A 108 4.24 1.15 14.90
CA ALA A 108 5.01 1.49 16.09
C ALA A 108 5.14 0.30 17.07
N ALA A 109 4.09 -0.50 17.25
CA ALA A 109 4.11 -1.68 18.10
C ALA A 109 5.10 -2.74 17.57
N TRP A 110 5.07 -3.04 16.26
CA TRP A 110 6.01 -3.99 15.66
C TRP A 110 7.46 -3.50 15.65
N ALA A 111 7.67 -2.21 15.39
CA ALA A 111 8.99 -1.60 15.51
C ALA A 111 9.52 -1.68 16.95
N ASN A 112 8.66 -1.49 17.96
CA ASN A 112 9.03 -1.63 19.37
C ASN A 112 9.46 -3.05 19.71
N LEU A 113 8.72 -4.07 19.26
CA LEU A 113 9.10 -5.48 19.45
C LEU A 113 10.45 -5.80 18.81
N LEU A 114 10.71 -5.27 17.62
CA LEU A 114 12.01 -5.41 16.96
C LEU A 114 13.12 -4.73 17.76
N HIS A 115 12.92 -3.50 18.23
CA HIS A 115 13.89 -2.78 19.07
C HIS A 115 14.20 -3.52 20.37
N GLN A 116 13.19 -4.11 21.03
CA GLN A 116 13.38 -4.95 22.20
C GLN A 116 14.26 -6.18 21.88
N HIS A 117 14.01 -6.84 20.74
CA HIS A 117 14.81 -7.96 20.29
C HIS A 117 16.27 -7.58 19.99
N LEU A 118 16.48 -6.43 19.36
CA LEU A 118 17.82 -5.92 19.00
C LEU A 118 18.55 -5.22 20.15
N HIS A 119 17.90 -5.04 21.30
CA HIS A 119 18.41 -4.25 22.44
C HIS A 119 18.83 -2.83 22.05
N THR A 120 18.06 -2.21 21.15
CA THR A 120 18.29 -0.85 20.65
C THR A 120 17.30 0.17 21.23
N ASN A 121 17.46 1.44 20.87
CA ASN A 121 16.59 2.52 21.31
C ASN A 121 15.14 2.29 20.85
N HIS A 122 14.18 2.86 21.60
CA HIS A 122 12.75 2.77 21.29
C HIS A 122 12.39 3.36 19.93
N PRO A 123 11.30 2.89 19.33
CA PRO A 123 10.78 3.44 18.09
C PRO A 123 10.41 4.92 18.26
N THR A 124 10.44 5.64 17.17
CA THR A 124 9.99 7.03 17.12
C THR A 124 8.47 7.10 16.95
N HIS A 125 7.90 8.31 17.11
CA HIS A 125 6.51 8.55 16.74
C HIS A 125 6.31 8.69 15.22
N ASN A 126 7.40 8.63 14.44
CA ASN A 126 7.39 8.79 13.00
C ASN A 126 7.20 7.43 12.31
N ILE A 127 6.08 7.27 11.61
CA ILE A 127 5.75 6.04 10.89
C ILE A 127 6.81 5.69 9.84
N TYR A 128 7.35 6.67 9.12
CA TYR A 128 8.34 6.45 8.06
C TYR A 128 9.66 5.91 8.62
N GLU A 129 10.11 6.41 9.77
CA GLU A 129 11.30 5.91 10.45
C GLU A 129 11.11 4.48 10.97
N ASN A 130 9.91 4.18 11.49
CA ASN A 130 9.56 2.84 11.94
C ASN A 130 9.49 1.86 10.76
N LEU A 131 8.85 2.23 9.64
CA LEU A 131 8.84 1.43 8.41
C LEU A 131 10.24 1.21 7.85
N ALA A 132 11.07 2.26 7.78
CA ALA A 132 12.46 2.13 7.34
C ALA A 132 13.28 1.20 8.25
N THR A 133 13.01 1.21 9.55
CA THR A 133 13.65 0.29 10.51
C THR A 133 13.21 -1.15 10.29
N LEU A 134 11.91 -1.41 10.14
CA LEU A 134 11.38 -2.74 9.84
C LEU A 134 11.93 -3.26 8.51
N THR A 135 11.94 -2.43 7.47
CA THR A 135 12.47 -2.80 6.14
C THR A 135 13.96 -3.15 6.21
N ARG A 136 14.76 -2.35 6.93
CA ARG A 136 16.20 -2.60 7.09
C ARG A 136 16.51 -3.93 7.76
N HIS A 137 15.66 -4.37 8.67
CA HIS A 137 15.85 -5.58 9.45
C HIS A 137 14.97 -6.76 9.00
N ILE A 138 14.47 -6.72 7.77
CA ILE A 138 13.51 -7.71 7.25
C ILE A 138 14.03 -9.14 7.36
N ASP A 139 15.32 -9.38 7.07
CA ASP A 139 15.93 -10.70 7.16
C ASP A 139 15.97 -11.20 8.61
N THR A 140 16.20 -10.33 9.58
CA THR A 140 16.11 -10.67 11.00
C THR A 140 14.68 -10.99 11.38
N ILE A 141 13.73 -10.15 10.99
CA ILE A 141 12.29 -10.30 11.28
C ILE A 141 11.79 -11.66 10.81
N THR A 142 12.18 -12.11 9.62
CA THR A 142 11.71 -13.41 9.09
C THR A 142 12.12 -14.61 9.94
N THR A 143 13.14 -14.48 10.77
CA THR A 143 13.57 -15.55 11.70
C THR A 143 12.80 -15.56 13.03
N LEU A 144 12.09 -14.47 13.34
CA LEU A 144 11.37 -14.31 14.60
C LEU A 144 10.01 -15.01 14.57
N ASP A 145 9.61 -15.58 15.70
CA ASP A 145 8.37 -16.36 15.78
C ASP A 145 7.10 -15.53 15.57
N TRP A 146 7.15 -14.21 15.84
CA TRP A 146 6.03 -13.29 15.63
C TRP A 146 5.95 -12.74 14.19
N CYS A 147 6.90 -13.04 13.33
CA CYS A 147 6.88 -12.54 11.94
C CYS A 147 5.61 -12.92 11.15
N PRO A 148 5.09 -14.16 11.25
CA PRO A 148 3.85 -14.54 10.59
C PRO A 148 2.64 -13.73 11.05
N ASP A 149 2.55 -13.41 12.35
CA ASP A 149 1.46 -12.63 12.93
C ASP A 149 1.54 -11.16 12.47
N MET A 150 2.74 -10.60 12.46
CA MET A 150 2.98 -9.25 11.90
C MET A 150 2.54 -9.17 10.43
N LEU A 151 2.93 -10.15 9.62
CA LEU A 151 2.57 -10.18 8.20
C LEU A 151 1.04 -10.25 8.01
N ASP A 152 0.36 -11.11 8.77
CA ASP A 152 -1.10 -11.28 8.68
C ASP A 152 -1.81 -9.99 9.10
N GLU A 153 -1.38 -9.34 10.17
CA GLU A 153 -1.94 -8.08 10.66
C GLU A 153 -1.72 -6.92 9.66
N LEU A 154 -0.50 -6.75 9.16
CA LEU A 154 -0.20 -5.69 8.19
C LEU A 154 -0.96 -5.89 6.87
N HIS A 155 -1.03 -7.13 6.40
CA HIS A 155 -1.79 -7.47 5.19
C HIS A 155 -3.30 -7.23 5.39
N HIS A 156 -3.83 -7.57 6.57
CA HIS A 156 -5.23 -7.32 6.90
C HIS A 156 -5.54 -5.81 6.93
N LEU A 157 -4.74 -5.01 7.61
CA LEU A 157 -4.90 -3.55 7.68
C LEU A 157 -4.80 -2.89 6.31
N ASN A 158 -3.80 -3.29 5.52
CA ASN A 158 -3.65 -2.78 4.15
C ASN A 158 -4.88 -3.07 3.30
N ASN A 159 -5.37 -4.32 3.32
CA ASN A 159 -6.58 -4.70 2.58
C ASN A 159 -7.83 -4.00 3.10
N GLN A 160 -7.96 -3.78 4.40
CA GLN A 160 -9.07 -3.04 5.00
C GLN A 160 -9.08 -1.59 4.51
N ALA A 161 -7.94 -0.93 4.50
CA ALA A 161 -7.79 0.43 4.01
C ALA A 161 -8.10 0.53 2.51
N LEU A 162 -7.56 -0.38 1.69
CA LEU A 162 -7.81 -0.45 0.25
C LEU A 162 -9.27 -0.78 -0.10
N THR A 163 -9.95 -1.55 0.75
CA THR A 163 -11.39 -1.84 0.58
C THR A 163 -12.26 -0.64 0.94
N ALA A 164 -11.91 0.08 2.01
CA ALA A 164 -12.63 1.29 2.43
C ALA A 164 -12.37 2.49 1.50
N PHE A 165 -11.17 2.54 0.93
CA PHE A 165 -10.69 3.58 0.01
C PHE A 165 -9.98 2.91 -1.16
N PRO A 166 -10.71 2.45 -2.20
CA PRO A 166 -10.11 1.78 -3.36
C PRO A 166 -9.07 2.66 -4.06
N ILE A 167 -7.93 2.06 -4.40
CA ILE A 167 -6.82 2.76 -5.07
C ILE A 167 -7.22 3.27 -6.47
N ASP A 168 -8.21 2.67 -7.09
CA ASP A 168 -8.73 3.13 -8.39
C ASP A 168 -9.36 4.53 -8.31
N ASP A 169 -9.66 5.03 -7.10
CA ASP A 169 -10.13 6.41 -6.84
C ASP A 169 -8.97 7.39 -6.57
N HIS A 170 -7.71 6.99 -6.77
CA HIS A 170 -6.56 7.87 -6.59
C HIS A 170 -6.26 8.71 -7.83
N PRO A 171 -5.99 10.01 -7.69
CA PRO A 171 -5.21 10.72 -8.68
C PRO A 171 -3.84 10.04 -8.82
N ARG A 172 -3.51 9.57 -10.02
CA ARG A 172 -2.20 8.95 -10.30
C ARG A 172 -1.25 10.01 -10.83
N HIS A 173 -0.15 10.25 -10.12
CA HIS A 173 0.92 11.11 -10.61
C HIS A 173 1.67 10.43 -11.75
N CYS A 174 1.94 11.18 -12.82
CA CYS A 174 2.71 10.68 -13.96
C CYS A 174 4.19 11.02 -13.78
N ASP A 175 4.88 10.21 -12.94
CA ASP A 175 6.27 10.46 -12.55
C ASP A 175 7.22 10.64 -13.72
N GLY A 176 8.10 11.65 -13.60
CA GLY A 176 9.17 11.91 -14.54
C GLY A 176 8.75 12.46 -15.91
N ILE A 177 7.46 12.67 -16.14
CA ILE A 177 6.94 13.21 -17.41
C ILE A 177 6.60 14.70 -17.23
N PRO A 178 7.33 15.63 -17.88
CA PRO A 178 7.01 17.05 -17.79
C PRO A 178 5.74 17.38 -18.60
N CYS A 179 4.96 18.33 -18.11
CA CYS A 179 3.83 18.87 -18.83
C CYS A 179 4.31 19.55 -20.13
N ARG A 180 3.66 19.26 -21.25
CA ARG A 180 4.00 19.83 -22.55
C ARG A 180 3.79 21.36 -22.60
N THR A 181 2.90 21.90 -21.75
CA THR A 181 2.52 23.33 -21.75
C THR A 181 3.40 24.16 -20.82
N CYS A 182 3.64 23.72 -19.56
CA CYS A 182 4.40 24.49 -18.57
C CYS A 182 5.77 23.88 -18.23
N ASN A 183 6.09 22.71 -18.78
CA ASN A 183 7.34 21.95 -18.56
C ASN A 183 7.60 21.53 -17.10
N LEU A 184 6.60 21.57 -16.22
CA LEU A 184 6.69 21.10 -14.85
C LEU A 184 6.23 19.63 -14.76
N PRO A 185 6.86 18.79 -13.90
CA PRO A 185 6.49 17.39 -13.72
C PRO A 185 5.30 17.25 -12.75
N ASP A 186 4.14 17.79 -13.15
CA ASP A 186 2.93 17.84 -12.31
C ASP A 186 1.71 17.37 -13.10
N LEU A 187 1.87 16.22 -13.76
CA LEU A 187 0.80 15.58 -14.53
C LEU A 187 0.12 14.50 -13.69
N TRP A 188 -1.21 14.51 -13.69
CA TRP A 188 -2.05 13.61 -12.90
C TRP A 188 -3.15 13.00 -13.75
N ILE A 189 -3.57 11.80 -13.38
CA ILE A 189 -4.80 11.15 -13.87
C ILE A 189 -5.76 11.12 -12.70
N ASP A 190 -6.81 11.94 -12.77
CA ASP A 190 -7.81 12.01 -11.71
C ASP A 190 -8.72 10.77 -11.70
N PRO A 191 -9.29 10.41 -10.53
CA PRO A 191 -10.17 9.25 -10.40
C PRO A 191 -11.35 9.34 -11.36
N GLY A 192 -11.60 8.24 -12.09
CA GLY A 192 -12.70 8.16 -13.04
C GLY A 192 -12.50 8.96 -14.35
N ASP A 193 -11.37 9.65 -14.49
CA ASP A 193 -10.98 10.31 -15.75
C ASP A 193 -9.93 9.47 -16.49
N GLU A 194 -10.04 9.38 -17.81
CA GLU A 194 -9.01 8.81 -18.67
C GLU A 194 -7.96 9.84 -19.10
N ASN A 195 -8.24 11.12 -18.87
CA ASN A 195 -7.39 12.23 -19.30
C ASN A 195 -6.29 12.50 -18.27
N VAL A 196 -5.16 12.99 -18.77
CA VAL A 196 -4.03 13.44 -17.94
C VAL A 196 -4.12 14.95 -17.79
N THR A 197 -4.20 15.45 -16.56
CA THR A 197 -4.32 16.87 -16.24
C THR A 197 -3.07 17.38 -15.53
N CYS A 198 -2.56 18.54 -15.92
CA CYS A 198 -1.50 19.22 -15.19
C CYS A 198 -2.11 20.07 -14.07
N HIS A 199 -1.79 19.78 -12.81
CA HIS A 199 -2.33 20.55 -11.69
C HIS A 199 -1.75 21.96 -11.59
N THR A 200 -0.56 22.21 -12.16
CA THR A 200 0.04 23.56 -12.18
C THR A 200 -0.61 24.50 -13.21
N CYS A 201 -0.85 24.03 -14.45
CA CYS A 201 -1.34 24.90 -15.54
C CYS A 201 -2.72 24.51 -16.08
N THR A 202 -3.36 23.50 -15.48
CA THR A 202 -4.68 22.98 -15.86
C THR A 202 -4.81 22.44 -17.29
N ALA A 203 -3.67 22.27 -18.01
CA ALA A 203 -3.70 21.67 -19.34
C ALA A 203 -4.09 20.20 -19.25
N THR A 204 -5.05 19.79 -20.09
CA THR A 204 -5.57 18.41 -20.14
C THR A 204 -5.18 17.74 -21.45
N TYR A 205 -4.77 16.47 -21.37
CA TYR A 205 -4.33 15.65 -22.50
C TYR A 205 -5.14 14.37 -22.55
N THR A 206 -5.67 14.04 -23.70
CA THR A 206 -6.30 12.73 -23.92
C THR A 206 -5.25 11.61 -23.82
N PRO A 207 -5.65 10.34 -23.56
CA PRO A 207 -4.72 9.21 -23.50
C PRO A 207 -3.85 9.03 -24.76
N SER A 208 -4.39 9.39 -25.93
CA SER A 208 -3.66 9.34 -27.20
C SER A 208 -2.62 10.46 -27.32
N GLN A 209 -2.96 11.68 -26.90
CA GLN A 209 -2.04 12.84 -26.88
C GLN A 209 -0.91 12.61 -25.88
N TYR A 210 -1.22 12.09 -24.69
CA TYR A 210 -0.24 11.77 -23.65
C TYR A 210 0.74 10.68 -24.10
N ARG A 211 0.23 9.57 -24.66
CA ARG A 211 1.10 8.52 -25.24
C ARG A 211 1.99 9.04 -26.38
N GLY A 212 1.46 9.90 -27.24
CA GLY A 212 2.24 10.55 -28.29
C GLY A 212 3.37 11.43 -27.75
N TRP A 213 3.09 12.14 -26.65
CA TRP A 213 4.08 12.98 -25.96
C TRP A 213 5.20 12.14 -25.33
N ILE A 214 4.86 11.08 -24.58
CA ILE A 214 5.86 10.16 -24.01
C ILE A 214 6.77 9.59 -25.11
N LYS A 215 6.19 9.14 -26.23
CA LYS A 215 6.96 8.60 -27.34
C LYS A 215 7.92 9.64 -27.95
N SER A 216 7.50 10.88 -28.02
CA SER A 216 8.36 11.98 -28.49
C SER A 216 9.52 12.23 -27.54
N LEU A 217 9.27 12.31 -26.23
CA LEU A 217 10.32 12.46 -25.20
C LEU A 217 11.33 11.31 -25.24
N TRP A 218 10.85 10.08 -25.36
CA TRP A 218 11.70 8.88 -25.45
C TRP A 218 12.61 8.92 -26.68
N ASN A 219 12.08 9.34 -27.81
CA ASN A 219 12.86 9.45 -29.06
C ASN A 219 13.95 10.53 -28.95
N THR A 220 13.62 11.69 -28.35
CA THR A 220 14.58 12.76 -28.12
C THR A 220 15.70 12.30 -27.18
N TRP A 221 15.33 11.69 -26.05
CA TRP A 221 16.29 11.19 -25.07
C TRP A 221 17.25 10.14 -25.65
N ASN A 222 16.74 9.23 -26.51
CA ASN A 222 17.56 8.22 -27.19
C ASN A 222 18.48 8.82 -28.27
N GLN A 223 18.15 9.97 -28.84
CA GLN A 223 19.02 10.67 -29.80
C GLN A 223 20.17 11.37 -29.09
N ASP A 224 19.90 12.03 -27.96
CA ASP A 224 20.89 12.74 -27.17
C ASP A 224 21.93 11.81 -26.52
N ASN A 225 21.54 10.56 -26.18
CA ASN A 225 22.44 9.57 -25.58
C ASN A 225 23.22 8.72 -26.62
N LYS A 226 23.13 9.01 -27.92
CA LYS A 226 23.88 8.32 -28.97
C LYS A 226 25.09 9.12 -29.48
N GLN A 227 25.34 10.30 -28.90
CA GLN A 227 26.54 11.09 -29.15
C GLN A 227 27.57 10.88 -28.02
#